data_56d807189fc226c671593b2e85a9149c
#
_entry.id   56d807189fc226c671593b2e85a9149c
#
_cell.length_a   1.000
_cell.length_b   1.000
_cell.length_c   1.000
_cell.angle_alpha   90.00
_cell.angle_beta   90.00
_cell.angle_gamma   90.00
#
_symmetry.space_group_name_H-M   'P 1'
#
loop_
_entity.id
_entity.type
_entity.pdbx_description
1 polymer ?
#
loop_
_entity_poly.entity_id
_entity_poly.type
_entity_poly.pdbx_seq_one_letter_code
_entity_poly.pdbx_strand_id
1 'polypeptide(L)'
;AKMSKSKDNVVNPDLITEKYGADTQRLYTLFIAPPQRDAEWNDRGVIGSYRFLNRLWNNITEFEGHFKNIPDTEIKRDLFSEETKELYRHINITIKKVTEDIEKSWSFNTAIAAVMELHNMVVDFSAGLRDNDLNDEVVINDINVVRLSLESIVKVLAPFVPHICEELWEILGHSPGIFSVPWPTYDESAIAADQVEMVIQINGKVRSKLVVPSEIDEDDLKARVMNDPKIIENLDGKKIVKTIVIPKKLVNLVVR
;
A
#
# COMPACT_ATOMS: atom_id res chain seq x y z
N ALA A 1 14.78 27.33 12.81
CA ALA A 1 14.09 28.45 13.49
C ALA A 1 12.67 28.55 12.95
N LYS A 2 11.68 28.88 13.80
CA LYS A 2 10.30 29.07 13.36
C LYS A 2 10.24 30.16 12.27
N MET A 3 9.57 29.87 11.15
CA MET A 3 9.37 30.83 10.06
C MET A 3 8.60 32.04 10.56
N SER A 4 9.07 33.24 10.23
CA SER A 4 8.35 34.51 10.48
C SER A 4 8.78 35.55 9.49
N LYS A 5 7.85 36.45 9.10
CA LYS A 5 8.12 37.59 8.21
C LYS A 5 9.23 38.49 8.75
N SER A 6 9.31 38.65 10.08
CA SER A 6 10.35 39.47 10.73
C SER A 6 11.75 38.88 10.68
N LYS A 7 11.89 37.61 10.33
CA LYS A 7 13.18 36.88 10.21
C LYS A 7 13.59 36.63 8.76
N ASP A 8 12.78 37.09 7.80
CA ASP A 8 12.99 36.91 6.36
C ASP A 8 13.29 35.44 5.95
N ASN A 9 12.69 34.49 6.67
CA ASN A 9 12.86 33.04 6.46
C ASN A 9 11.55 32.34 6.09
N VAL A 10 10.58 33.07 5.54
CA VAL A 10 9.28 32.55 5.10
C VAL A 10 9.40 32.05 3.67
N VAL A 11 8.96 30.83 3.42
CA VAL A 11 8.75 30.34 2.06
C VAL A 11 7.41 30.89 1.56
N ASN A 12 7.44 31.62 0.44
CA ASN A 12 6.22 32.15 -0.16
C ASN A 12 5.47 31.03 -0.89
N PRO A 13 4.23 30.71 -0.48
CA PRO A 13 3.41 29.69 -1.15
C PRO A 13 3.15 30.00 -2.62
N ASP A 14 3.01 31.26 -3.00
CA ASP A 14 2.71 31.64 -4.39
C ASP A 14 3.81 31.21 -5.35
N LEU A 15 5.09 31.34 -4.94
CA LEU A 15 6.24 30.90 -5.74
C LEU A 15 6.27 29.38 -5.96
N ILE A 16 5.85 28.62 -4.94
CA ILE A 16 5.77 27.17 -5.06
C ILE A 16 4.60 26.77 -5.97
N THR A 17 3.46 27.42 -5.81
CA THR A 17 2.27 27.18 -6.63
C THR A 17 2.51 27.55 -8.09
N GLU A 18 3.18 28.68 -8.36
CA GLU A 18 3.52 29.10 -9.71
C GLU A 18 4.45 28.10 -10.40
N LYS A 19 5.42 27.55 -9.67
CA LYS A 19 6.45 26.68 -10.22
C LYS A 19 6.03 25.21 -10.33
N TYR A 20 5.28 24.69 -9.33
CA TYR A 20 4.99 23.26 -9.19
C TYR A 20 3.50 22.92 -9.13
N GLY A 21 2.63 23.94 -9.11
CA GLY A 21 1.20 23.78 -8.98
C GLY A 21 0.71 23.67 -7.53
N ALA A 22 -0.56 24.03 -7.33
CA ALA A 22 -1.20 24.05 -6.00
C ALA A 22 -1.25 22.66 -5.36
N ASP A 23 -1.52 21.61 -6.13
CA ASP A 23 -1.61 20.24 -5.61
C ASP A 23 -0.26 19.73 -5.11
N THR A 24 0.86 20.11 -5.76
CA THR A 24 2.19 19.76 -5.25
C THR A 24 2.44 20.40 -3.89
N GLN A 25 2.08 21.65 -3.72
CA GLN A 25 2.23 22.34 -2.44
C GLN A 25 1.35 21.72 -1.36
N ARG A 26 0.09 21.41 -1.67
CA ARG A 26 -0.84 20.73 -0.75
C ARG A 26 -0.29 19.39 -0.31
N LEU A 27 0.10 18.55 -1.28
CA LEU A 27 0.65 17.23 -1.02
C LEU A 27 1.87 17.30 -0.12
N TYR A 28 2.84 18.17 -0.45
CA TYR A 28 4.06 18.33 0.35
C TYR A 28 3.75 18.79 1.77
N THR A 29 2.87 19.76 1.94
CA THR A 29 2.52 20.29 3.27
C THR A 29 1.90 19.23 4.17
N LEU A 30 1.08 18.33 3.61
CA LEU A 30 0.44 17.24 4.36
C LEU A 30 1.36 16.03 4.54
N PHE A 31 2.38 15.90 3.69
CA PHE A 31 3.31 14.77 3.72
C PHE A 31 4.54 15.00 4.61
N ILE A 32 4.97 16.25 4.81
CA ILE A 32 6.23 16.58 5.48
C ILE A 32 6.29 16.10 6.94
N ALA A 33 5.17 16.20 7.68
CA ALA A 33 5.07 15.75 9.06
C ALA A 33 3.60 15.62 9.51
N PRO A 34 3.34 14.87 10.59
CA PRO A 34 2.03 14.91 11.23
C PRO A 34 1.68 16.33 11.68
N PRO A 35 0.39 16.75 11.64
CA PRO A 35 -0.04 18.12 11.99
C PRO A 35 0.34 18.57 13.40
N GLN A 36 0.59 17.63 14.32
CA GLN A 36 0.95 17.88 15.72
C GLN A 36 2.44 18.15 15.94
N ARG A 37 3.27 18.01 14.89
CA ARG A 37 4.73 18.17 14.97
C ARG A 37 5.22 19.35 14.14
N ASP A 38 6.26 19.97 14.63
CA ASP A 38 7.02 20.94 13.83
C ASP A 38 7.72 20.20 12.67
N ALA A 39 7.75 20.86 11.51
CA ALA A 39 8.42 20.36 10.32
C ALA A 39 9.48 21.35 9.84
N GLU A 40 10.59 20.84 9.36
CA GLU A 40 11.61 21.65 8.69
C GLU A 40 11.34 21.66 7.19
N TRP A 41 11.25 22.86 6.61
CA TRP A 41 11.03 23.00 5.16
C TRP A 41 12.21 22.43 4.37
N ASN A 42 11.90 21.66 3.33
CA ASN A 42 12.89 21.05 2.46
C ASN A 42 12.43 21.08 0.99
N ASP A 43 13.11 21.88 0.17
CA ASP A 43 12.78 22.01 -1.25
C ASP A 43 12.88 20.70 -2.03
N ARG A 44 13.75 19.76 -1.61
CA ARG A 44 13.84 18.42 -2.22
C ARG A 44 12.54 17.63 -2.03
N GLY A 45 11.87 17.80 -0.91
CA GLY A 45 10.59 17.17 -0.63
C GLY A 45 9.47 17.71 -1.53
N VAL A 46 9.47 19.01 -1.83
CA VAL A 46 8.55 19.61 -2.82
C VAL A 46 8.74 18.98 -4.19
N ILE A 47 10.01 18.88 -4.64
CA ILE A 47 10.34 18.23 -5.92
C ILE A 47 9.93 16.75 -5.93
N GLY A 48 10.07 16.05 -4.80
CA GLY A 48 9.63 14.67 -4.63
C GLY A 48 8.12 14.53 -4.83
N SER A 49 7.33 15.40 -4.20
CA SER A 49 5.87 15.46 -4.36
C SER A 49 5.46 15.75 -5.80
N TYR A 50 6.10 16.72 -6.45
CA TYR A 50 5.87 17.03 -7.87
C TYR A 50 6.15 15.83 -8.79
N ARG A 51 7.27 15.14 -8.56
CA ARG A 51 7.63 13.94 -9.35
C ARG A 51 6.63 12.80 -9.15
N PHE A 52 6.12 12.62 -7.94
CA PHE A 52 5.09 11.61 -7.69
C PHE A 52 3.81 11.90 -8.48
N LEU A 53 3.30 13.15 -8.43
CA LEU A 53 2.10 13.51 -9.18
C LEU A 53 2.28 13.35 -10.69
N ASN A 54 3.43 13.72 -11.23
CA ASN A 54 3.74 13.49 -12.65
C ASN A 54 3.81 12.00 -13.02
N ARG A 55 4.39 11.16 -12.15
CA ARG A 55 4.42 9.71 -12.40
C ARG A 55 3.02 9.11 -12.38
N LEU A 56 2.16 9.55 -11.45
CA LEU A 56 0.77 9.11 -11.39
C LEU A 56 0.03 9.52 -12.66
N TRP A 57 0.17 10.77 -13.09
CA TRP A 57 -0.40 11.27 -14.33
C TRP A 57 0.03 10.44 -15.53
N ASN A 58 1.33 10.25 -15.71
CA ASN A 58 1.87 9.51 -16.84
C ASN A 58 1.41 8.04 -16.83
N ASN A 59 1.36 7.41 -15.67
CA ASN A 59 0.90 6.03 -15.55
C ASN A 59 -0.56 5.88 -15.98
N ILE A 60 -1.46 6.77 -15.54
CA ILE A 60 -2.87 6.74 -15.91
C ILE A 60 -3.06 7.03 -17.40
N THR A 61 -2.41 8.07 -17.93
CA THR A 61 -2.53 8.43 -19.36
C THR A 61 -1.97 7.36 -20.29
N GLU A 62 -0.93 6.67 -19.88
CA GLU A 62 -0.35 5.54 -20.62
C GLU A 62 -1.33 4.35 -20.70
N PHE A 63 -2.06 4.09 -19.61
CA PHE A 63 -3.05 3.00 -19.55
C PHE A 63 -4.44 3.37 -20.10
N GLU A 64 -4.72 4.63 -20.38
CA GLU A 64 -6.01 5.09 -20.90
C GLU A 64 -6.45 4.29 -22.14
N GLY A 65 -5.54 4.00 -23.05
CA GLY A 65 -5.80 3.22 -24.25
C GLY A 65 -6.25 1.78 -23.94
N HIS A 66 -5.69 1.14 -22.93
CA HIS A 66 -6.10 -0.19 -22.47
C HIS A 66 -7.50 -0.15 -21.88
N PHE A 67 -7.81 0.85 -21.05
CA PHE A 67 -9.11 0.98 -20.39
C PHE A 67 -10.25 1.26 -21.38
N LYS A 68 -9.99 1.95 -22.48
CA LYS A 68 -10.98 2.18 -23.54
C LYS A 68 -11.28 0.93 -24.37
N ASN A 69 -10.32 0.04 -24.53
CA ASN A 69 -10.42 -1.14 -25.38
C ASN A 69 -10.84 -2.40 -24.61
N ILE A 70 -10.72 -2.42 -23.30
CA ILE A 70 -11.05 -3.56 -22.45
C ILE A 70 -12.32 -3.24 -21.66
N PRO A 71 -13.34 -4.13 -21.69
CA PRO A 71 -14.54 -3.92 -20.91
C PRO A 71 -14.23 -3.89 -19.41
N ASP A 72 -14.89 -2.96 -18.71
CA ASP A 72 -14.89 -2.94 -17.26
C ASP A 72 -15.77 -4.10 -16.77
N THR A 73 -15.14 -5.19 -16.36
CA THR A 73 -15.82 -6.41 -15.91
C THR A 73 -15.52 -6.68 -14.45
N GLU A 74 -16.40 -7.45 -13.82
CA GLU A 74 -16.17 -7.92 -12.46
C GLU A 74 -14.85 -8.69 -12.37
N ILE A 75 -14.06 -8.36 -11.34
CA ILE A 75 -12.75 -8.99 -11.07
C ILE A 75 -12.96 -10.42 -10.59
N LYS A 76 -12.37 -11.37 -11.32
CA LYS A 76 -12.43 -12.80 -11.03
C LYS A 76 -11.21 -13.24 -10.22
N ARG A 77 -11.40 -13.54 -8.95
CA ARG A 77 -10.31 -13.91 -8.03
C ARG A 77 -9.72 -15.29 -8.29
N ASP A 78 -10.47 -16.17 -8.93
CA ASP A 78 -10.03 -17.50 -9.36
C ASP A 78 -9.00 -17.46 -10.51
N LEU A 79 -8.89 -16.32 -11.20
CA LEU A 79 -7.89 -16.06 -12.23
C LEU A 79 -6.62 -15.37 -11.70
N PHE A 80 -6.53 -15.11 -10.41
CA PHE A 80 -5.38 -14.38 -9.85
C PHE A 80 -4.08 -15.21 -9.89
N SER A 81 -3.03 -14.62 -10.43
CA SER A 81 -1.66 -15.00 -10.11
C SER A 81 -1.31 -14.59 -8.67
N GLU A 82 -0.18 -15.02 -8.14
CA GLU A 82 0.28 -14.58 -6.82
C GLU A 82 0.56 -13.06 -6.81
N GLU A 83 1.08 -12.52 -7.90
CA GLU A 83 1.33 -11.09 -8.06
C GLU A 83 0.02 -10.29 -8.10
N THR A 84 -0.99 -10.77 -8.86
CA THR A 84 -2.31 -10.15 -8.95
C THR A 84 -3.01 -10.16 -7.60
N LYS A 85 -2.92 -11.28 -6.88
CA LYS A 85 -3.47 -11.44 -5.53
C LYS A 85 -2.83 -10.46 -4.54
N GLU A 86 -1.51 -10.31 -4.59
CA GLU A 86 -0.78 -9.39 -3.72
C GLU A 86 -1.11 -7.92 -4.04
N LEU A 87 -1.21 -7.56 -5.32
CA LEU A 87 -1.66 -6.22 -5.72
C LEU A 87 -3.08 -5.95 -5.22
N TYR A 88 -4.02 -6.87 -5.46
CA TYR A 88 -5.41 -6.74 -5.00
C TYR A 88 -5.50 -6.61 -3.46
N ARG A 89 -4.70 -7.38 -2.74
CA ARG A 89 -4.57 -7.28 -1.29
C ARG A 89 -4.08 -5.89 -0.86
N HIS A 90 -3.04 -5.36 -1.52
CA HIS A 90 -2.48 -4.04 -1.19
C HIS A 90 -3.43 -2.88 -1.51
N ILE A 91 -4.29 -2.99 -2.53
CA ILE A 91 -5.37 -2.01 -2.76
C ILE A 91 -6.23 -1.89 -1.49
N ASN A 92 -6.71 -3.02 -0.98
CA ASN A 92 -7.61 -3.05 0.18
C ASN A 92 -6.92 -2.60 1.47
N ILE A 93 -5.66 -2.97 1.69
CA ILE A 93 -4.84 -2.48 2.81
C ILE A 93 -4.68 -0.96 2.74
N THR A 94 -4.39 -0.42 1.56
CA THR A 94 -4.18 1.02 1.37
C THR A 94 -5.45 1.80 1.62
N ILE A 95 -6.60 1.37 1.08
CA ILE A 95 -7.89 2.03 1.33
C ILE A 95 -8.19 2.04 2.84
N LYS A 96 -8.07 0.88 3.50
CA LYS A 96 -8.28 0.78 4.96
C LYS A 96 -7.35 1.72 5.72
N LYS A 97 -6.05 1.67 5.42
CA LYS A 97 -5.04 2.49 6.10
C LYS A 97 -5.30 3.98 5.92
N VAL A 98 -5.57 4.44 4.70
CA VAL A 98 -5.86 5.87 4.44
C VAL A 98 -7.11 6.30 5.17
N THR A 99 -8.17 5.48 5.16
CA THR A 99 -9.41 5.75 5.89
C THR A 99 -9.14 5.92 7.39
N GLU A 100 -8.43 4.98 8.00
CA GLU A 100 -8.11 5.03 9.42
C GLU A 100 -7.17 6.17 9.78
N ASP A 101 -6.17 6.46 8.95
CA ASP A 101 -5.22 7.56 9.17
C ASP A 101 -5.91 8.92 9.12
N ILE A 102 -6.92 9.10 8.26
CA ILE A 102 -7.72 10.33 8.19
C ILE A 102 -8.70 10.42 9.37
N GLU A 103 -9.48 9.37 9.61
CA GLU A 103 -10.57 9.43 10.59
C GLU A 103 -10.10 9.40 12.04
N LYS A 104 -9.07 8.59 12.35
CA LYS A 104 -8.68 8.31 13.74
C LYS A 104 -7.49 9.09 14.22
N SER A 105 -6.51 9.36 13.37
CA SER A 105 -5.20 9.86 13.82
C SER A 105 -4.72 11.14 13.15
N TRP A 106 -5.36 11.59 12.08
CA TRP A 106 -4.92 12.71 11.25
C TRP A 106 -3.48 12.56 10.77
N SER A 107 -3.09 11.31 10.51
CA SER A 107 -1.74 10.94 10.07
C SER A 107 -1.62 11.02 8.54
N PHE A 108 -1.80 12.21 7.98
CA PHE A 108 -1.83 12.42 6.54
C PHE A 108 -0.54 11.96 5.84
N ASN A 109 0.60 12.11 6.50
CA ASN A 109 1.89 11.69 5.97
C ASN A 109 1.98 10.17 5.76
N THR A 110 1.43 9.37 6.67
CA THR A 110 1.42 7.91 6.53
C THR A 110 0.36 7.43 5.52
N ALA A 111 -0.78 8.12 5.44
CA ALA A 111 -1.77 7.91 4.40
C ALA A 111 -1.18 8.13 3.00
N ILE A 112 -0.52 9.27 2.78
CA ILE A 112 0.13 9.59 1.50
C ILE A 112 1.24 8.59 1.18
N ALA A 113 2.06 8.18 2.16
CA ALA A 113 3.10 7.18 1.98
C ALA A 113 2.52 5.84 1.49
N ALA A 114 1.43 5.36 2.11
CA ALA A 114 0.77 4.13 1.69
C ALA A 114 0.27 4.19 0.24
N VAL A 115 -0.26 5.34 -0.19
CA VAL A 115 -0.68 5.54 -1.58
C VAL A 115 0.52 5.54 -2.53
N MET A 116 1.64 6.15 -2.15
CA MET A 116 2.87 6.12 -2.96
C MET A 116 3.43 4.70 -3.10
N GLU A 117 3.36 3.89 -2.05
CA GLU A 117 3.76 2.48 -2.06
C GLU A 117 2.87 1.67 -3.00
N LEU A 118 1.53 1.81 -2.89
CA LEU A 118 0.60 1.15 -3.80
C LEU A 118 0.85 1.56 -5.25
N HIS A 119 1.05 2.85 -5.53
CA HIS A 119 1.34 3.32 -6.89
C HIS A 119 2.63 2.71 -7.46
N ASN A 120 3.69 2.55 -6.67
CA ASN A 120 4.90 1.87 -7.12
C ASN A 120 4.61 0.41 -7.50
N MET A 121 3.83 -0.32 -6.70
CA MET A 121 3.42 -1.69 -7.03
C MET A 121 2.60 -1.75 -8.33
N VAL A 122 1.68 -0.78 -8.53
CA VAL A 122 0.91 -0.70 -9.78
C VAL A 122 1.82 -0.47 -10.98
N VAL A 123 2.81 0.42 -10.88
CA VAL A 123 3.77 0.68 -11.97
C VAL A 123 4.58 -0.57 -12.31
N ASP A 124 5.09 -1.27 -11.29
CA ASP A 124 5.90 -2.48 -11.49
C ASP A 124 5.04 -3.61 -12.10
N PHE A 125 3.83 -3.84 -11.59
CA PHE A 125 2.91 -4.85 -12.09
C PHE A 125 2.46 -4.54 -13.54
N SER A 126 2.06 -3.32 -13.80
CA SER A 126 1.55 -2.88 -15.10
C SER A 126 2.61 -2.90 -16.22
N ALA A 127 3.90 -2.79 -15.86
CA ALA A 127 4.98 -2.89 -16.84
C ALA A 127 5.00 -4.25 -17.57
N GLY A 128 4.58 -5.33 -16.89
CA GLY A 128 4.46 -6.67 -17.47
C GLY A 128 3.25 -6.87 -18.37
N LEU A 129 2.27 -5.95 -18.36
CA LEU A 129 1.02 -6.12 -19.12
C LEU A 129 1.00 -5.43 -20.49
N ARG A 130 1.96 -4.55 -20.77
CA ARG A 130 1.93 -3.64 -21.93
C ARG A 130 1.89 -4.32 -23.29
N ASP A 131 2.54 -5.48 -23.43
CA ASP A 131 2.72 -6.21 -24.67
C ASP A 131 1.91 -7.52 -24.71
N ASN A 132 0.96 -7.70 -23.79
CA ASN A 132 0.20 -8.95 -23.68
C ASN A 132 -1.01 -9.00 -24.62
N ASP A 133 -1.48 -10.20 -24.90
CA ASP A 133 -2.68 -10.43 -25.73
C ASP A 133 -3.94 -9.96 -24.99
N LEU A 134 -4.55 -8.89 -25.50
CA LEU A 134 -5.78 -8.29 -24.94
C LEU A 134 -7.03 -9.17 -25.14
N ASN A 135 -6.93 -10.36 -25.74
CA ASN A 135 -8.01 -11.34 -25.81
C ASN A 135 -7.88 -12.42 -24.73
N ASP A 136 -6.78 -12.48 -23.99
CA ASP A 136 -6.60 -13.41 -22.88
C ASP A 136 -7.42 -12.95 -21.66
N GLU A 137 -8.27 -13.83 -21.15
CA GLU A 137 -9.14 -13.55 -20.00
C GLU A 137 -8.36 -13.20 -18.72
N VAL A 138 -7.20 -13.81 -18.50
CA VAL A 138 -6.32 -13.50 -17.37
C VAL A 138 -5.75 -12.09 -17.53
N VAL A 139 -5.28 -11.74 -18.73
CA VAL A 139 -4.75 -10.40 -19.02
C VAL A 139 -5.83 -9.33 -18.85
N ILE A 140 -7.05 -9.58 -19.36
CA ILE A 140 -8.20 -8.69 -19.17
C ILE A 140 -8.48 -8.47 -17.68
N ASN A 141 -8.49 -9.56 -16.91
CA ASN A 141 -8.72 -9.51 -15.46
C ASN A 141 -7.62 -8.71 -14.74
N ASP A 142 -6.36 -8.91 -15.08
CA ASP A 142 -5.22 -8.17 -14.52
C ASP A 142 -5.28 -6.68 -14.86
N ILE A 143 -5.67 -6.31 -16.08
CA ILE A 143 -5.90 -4.92 -16.46
C ILE A 143 -7.06 -4.29 -15.67
N ASN A 144 -8.12 -5.03 -15.36
CA ASN A 144 -9.19 -4.55 -14.49
C ASN A 144 -8.72 -4.38 -13.03
N VAL A 145 -7.77 -5.20 -12.55
CA VAL A 145 -7.13 -4.98 -11.24
C VAL A 145 -6.26 -3.71 -11.25
N VAL A 146 -5.53 -3.43 -12.33
CA VAL A 146 -4.79 -2.16 -12.50
C VAL A 146 -5.76 -0.98 -12.53
N ARG A 147 -6.88 -1.07 -13.26
CA ARG A 147 -7.93 -0.05 -13.27
C ARG A 147 -8.44 0.23 -11.86
N LEU A 148 -8.88 -0.79 -11.13
CA LEU A 148 -9.32 -0.66 -9.74
C LEU A 148 -8.27 -0.01 -8.84
N SER A 149 -6.99 -0.37 -9.03
CA SER A 149 -5.88 0.21 -8.27
C SER A 149 -5.75 1.71 -8.50
N LEU A 150 -5.73 2.14 -9.76
CA LEU A 150 -5.60 3.55 -10.14
C LEU A 150 -6.82 4.37 -9.72
N GLU A 151 -8.03 3.85 -9.89
CA GLU A 151 -9.26 4.48 -9.40
C GLU A 151 -9.26 4.64 -7.89
N SER A 152 -8.82 3.61 -7.16
CA SER A 152 -8.70 3.66 -5.71
C SER A 152 -7.68 4.70 -5.25
N ILE A 153 -6.52 4.76 -5.91
CA ILE A 153 -5.48 5.77 -5.66
C ILE A 153 -6.05 7.18 -5.86
N VAL A 154 -6.72 7.42 -6.99
CA VAL A 154 -7.29 8.74 -7.32
C VAL A 154 -8.36 9.14 -6.29
N LYS A 155 -9.25 8.22 -5.91
CA LYS A 155 -10.29 8.47 -4.89
C LYS A 155 -9.69 8.84 -3.53
N VAL A 156 -8.71 8.06 -3.03
CA VAL A 156 -8.14 8.32 -1.69
C VAL A 156 -7.19 9.52 -1.67
N LEU A 157 -6.64 9.93 -2.81
CA LEU A 157 -5.82 11.14 -2.95
C LEU A 157 -6.64 12.43 -3.13
N ALA A 158 -7.89 12.34 -3.60
CA ALA A 158 -8.70 13.52 -3.92
C ALA A 158 -8.77 14.58 -2.80
N PRO A 159 -8.89 14.23 -1.51
CA PRO A 159 -8.87 15.24 -0.44
C PRO A 159 -7.54 15.99 -0.33
N PHE A 160 -6.43 15.37 -0.72
CA PHE A 160 -5.09 15.94 -0.64
C PHE A 160 -4.74 16.77 -1.87
N VAL A 161 -5.06 16.28 -3.07
CA VAL A 161 -4.68 16.86 -4.37
C VAL A 161 -5.88 16.90 -5.32
N PRO A 162 -6.87 17.79 -5.02
CA PRO A 162 -8.18 17.76 -5.66
C PRO A 162 -8.15 17.99 -7.17
N HIS A 163 -7.30 18.90 -7.68
CA HIS A 163 -7.34 19.28 -9.08
C HIS A 163 -6.83 18.17 -9.99
N ILE A 164 -5.68 17.60 -9.67
CA ILE A 164 -5.14 16.50 -10.48
C ILE A 164 -6.04 15.25 -10.39
N CYS A 165 -6.65 14.99 -9.24
CA CYS A 165 -7.54 13.84 -9.08
C CYS A 165 -8.83 13.99 -9.89
N GLU A 166 -9.39 15.20 -10.00
CA GLU A 166 -10.55 15.46 -10.85
C GLU A 166 -10.25 15.18 -12.32
N GLU A 167 -9.13 15.71 -12.83
CA GLU A 167 -8.70 15.47 -14.22
C GLU A 167 -8.39 13.98 -14.48
N LEU A 168 -7.69 13.32 -13.56
CA LEU A 168 -7.39 11.88 -13.69
C LEU A 168 -8.64 11.02 -13.64
N TRP A 169 -9.66 11.42 -12.87
CA TRP A 169 -10.93 10.74 -12.80
C TRP A 169 -11.70 10.80 -14.13
N GLU A 170 -11.65 11.95 -14.80
CA GLU A 170 -12.21 12.11 -16.15
C GLU A 170 -11.42 11.28 -17.20
N ILE A 171 -10.07 11.28 -17.14
CA ILE A 171 -9.23 10.47 -18.01
C ILE A 171 -9.53 8.96 -17.86
N LEU A 172 -9.82 8.50 -16.64
CA LEU A 172 -10.25 7.13 -16.37
C LEU A 172 -11.65 6.81 -16.93
N GLY A 173 -12.36 7.80 -17.49
CA GLY A 173 -13.65 7.63 -18.16
C GLY A 173 -14.87 7.82 -17.27
N HIS A 174 -14.72 8.41 -16.10
CA HIS A 174 -15.79 8.58 -15.12
C HIS A 174 -16.48 9.94 -15.16
N SER A 175 -17.80 9.92 -14.91
CA SER A 175 -18.66 11.09 -14.70
C SER A 175 -19.78 10.67 -13.74
N PRO A 176 -20.24 11.52 -12.83
CA PRO A 176 -19.80 12.88 -12.54
C PRO A 176 -18.42 12.94 -11.89
N GLY A 177 -17.92 14.16 -11.57
CA GLY A 177 -16.63 14.40 -10.99
C GLY A 177 -16.38 13.65 -9.67
N ILE A 178 -15.11 13.50 -9.31
CA ILE A 178 -14.65 12.62 -8.21
C ILE A 178 -15.27 12.91 -6.85
N PHE A 179 -15.60 14.18 -6.56
CA PHE A 179 -16.22 14.57 -5.29
C PHE A 179 -17.70 14.21 -5.19
N SER A 180 -18.30 13.71 -6.29
CA SER A 180 -19.70 13.23 -6.33
C SER A 180 -19.79 11.72 -6.11
N VAL A 181 -18.67 11.00 -6.04
CA VAL A 181 -18.65 9.55 -5.83
C VAL A 181 -18.37 9.20 -4.36
N PRO A 182 -18.86 8.04 -3.88
CA PRO A 182 -18.61 7.62 -2.51
C PRO A 182 -17.12 7.30 -2.27
N TRP A 183 -16.71 7.45 -1.01
CA TRP A 183 -15.40 6.97 -0.56
C TRP A 183 -15.24 5.48 -0.84
N PRO A 184 -14.06 5.01 -1.29
CA PRO A 184 -13.88 3.60 -1.62
C PRO A 184 -14.00 2.72 -0.38
N THR A 185 -14.66 1.57 -0.56
CA THR A 185 -14.72 0.51 0.44
C THR A 185 -13.57 -0.48 0.26
N TYR A 186 -13.24 -1.21 1.32
CA TYR A 186 -12.23 -2.27 1.28
C TYR A 186 -12.81 -3.60 1.69
N ASP A 187 -12.21 -4.69 1.20
CA ASP A 187 -12.58 -6.05 1.52
C ASP A 187 -11.66 -6.64 2.58
N GLU A 188 -12.18 -6.86 3.77
CA GLU A 188 -11.44 -7.48 4.88
C GLU A 188 -10.93 -8.88 4.54
N SER A 189 -11.66 -9.65 3.71
CA SER A 189 -11.24 -11.00 3.31
C SER A 189 -10.01 -10.97 2.40
N ALA A 190 -9.85 -9.89 1.60
CA ALA A 190 -8.68 -9.70 0.76
C ALA A 190 -7.45 -9.25 1.55
N ILE A 191 -7.64 -8.58 2.69
CA ILE A 191 -6.56 -8.10 3.55
C ILE A 191 -5.91 -9.26 4.32
N ALA A 192 -6.67 -10.29 4.65
CA ALA A 192 -6.15 -11.46 5.36
C ALA A 192 -5.02 -12.10 4.55
N ALA A 193 -3.81 -12.09 5.08
CA ALA A 193 -2.70 -12.79 4.46
C ALA A 193 -2.94 -14.29 4.54
N ASP A 194 -2.83 -15.00 3.43
CA ASP A 194 -2.95 -16.46 3.43
C ASP A 194 -1.81 -17.13 4.20
N GLN A 195 -0.69 -16.46 4.30
CA GLN A 195 0.50 -16.93 5.01
C GLN A 195 1.04 -15.87 5.96
N VAL A 196 1.68 -16.33 7.03
CA VAL A 196 2.31 -15.49 8.04
C VAL A 196 3.69 -16.03 8.38
N GLU A 197 4.68 -15.14 8.50
CA GLU A 197 6.00 -15.49 9.00
C GLU A 197 5.95 -15.59 10.54
N MET A 198 6.07 -16.79 11.06
CA MET A 198 6.14 -17.07 12.50
C MET A 198 7.59 -17.07 12.98
N VAL A 199 7.90 -16.27 13.98
CA VAL A 199 9.22 -16.27 14.63
C VAL A 199 9.30 -17.41 15.63
N ILE A 200 10.29 -18.31 15.49
CA ILE A 200 10.47 -19.43 16.39
C ILE A 200 11.60 -19.13 17.37
N GLN A 201 11.28 -19.22 18.65
CA GLN A 201 12.21 -18.93 19.74
C GLN A 201 12.46 -20.18 20.59
N ILE A 202 13.67 -20.28 21.15
CA ILE A 202 14.01 -21.22 22.21
C ILE A 202 14.50 -20.40 23.42
N ASN A 203 13.80 -20.52 24.55
CA ASN A 203 14.05 -19.73 25.76
C ASN A 203 14.15 -18.23 25.47
N GLY A 204 13.24 -17.69 24.62
CA GLY A 204 13.16 -16.28 24.26
C GLY A 204 14.17 -15.81 23.21
N LYS A 205 15.10 -16.67 22.75
CA LYS A 205 16.06 -16.33 21.67
C LYS A 205 15.55 -16.84 20.34
N VAL A 206 15.50 -15.95 19.32
CA VAL A 206 15.11 -16.31 17.95
C VAL A 206 16.08 -17.34 17.38
N ARG A 207 15.54 -18.43 16.81
CA ARG A 207 16.31 -19.53 16.23
C ARG A 207 15.93 -19.82 14.79
N SER A 208 14.65 -19.63 14.43
CA SER A 208 14.17 -19.84 13.07
C SER A 208 13.01 -18.89 12.76
N LYS A 209 12.64 -18.83 11.50
CA LYS A 209 11.44 -18.19 10.97
C LYS A 209 10.76 -19.19 10.05
N LEU A 210 9.46 -19.37 10.22
CA LEU A 210 8.68 -20.35 9.49
C LEU A 210 7.47 -19.66 8.83
N VAL A 211 7.34 -19.79 7.53
CA VAL A 211 6.15 -19.31 6.80
C VAL A 211 5.08 -20.40 6.87
N VAL A 212 3.92 -20.05 7.41
CA VAL A 212 2.80 -20.97 7.60
C VAL A 212 1.49 -20.32 7.16
N PRO A 213 0.45 -21.09 6.80
CA PRO A 213 -0.87 -20.55 6.56
C PRO A 213 -1.36 -19.71 7.74
N SER A 214 -2.00 -18.57 7.49
CA SER A 214 -2.45 -17.66 8.55
C SER A 214 -3.50 -18.29 9.48
N GLU A 215 -4.25 -19.27 8.96
CA GLU A 215 -5.29 -20.00 9.65
C GLU A 215 -4.83 -21.42 10.08
N ILE A 216 -3.50 -21.65 10.17
CA ILE A 216 -2.95 -22.91 10.64
C ILE A 216 -3.41 -23.19 12.08
N ASP A 217 -3.87 -24.40 12.33
CA ASP A 217 -4.20 -24.79 13.69
C ASP A 217 -2.95 -24.97 14.56
N GLU A 218 -3.13 -24.95 15.87
CA GLU A 218 -2.02 -24.94 16.82
C GLU A 218 -1.22 -26.24 16.80
N ASP A 219 -1.86 -27.37 16.53
CA ASP A 219 -1.20 -28.68 16.54
C ASP A 219 -0.37 -28.89 15.26
N ASP A 220 -0.90 -28.49 14.10
CA ASP A 220 -0.14 -28.46 12.84
C ASP A 220 1.03 -27.48 12.90
N LEU A 221 0.83 -26.30 13.50
CA LEU A 221 1.91 -25.36 13.74
C LEU A 221 3.03 -25.95 14.60
N LYS A 222 2.68 -26.58 15.70
CA LYS A 222 3.65 -27.26 16.58
C LYS A 222 4.39 -28.38 15.84
N ALA A 223 3.68 -29.18 15.05
CA ALA A 223 4.29 -30.24 14.25
C ALA A 223 5.32 -29.69 13.25
N ARG A 224 4.98 -28.59 12.54
CA ARG A 224 5.92 -27.94 11.61
C ARG A 224 7.13 -27.35 12.32
N VAL A 225 6.93 -26.70 13.47
CA VAL A 225 8.04 -26.16 14.28
C VAL A 225 8.98 -27.27 14.75
N MET A 226 8.45 -28.42 15.17
CA MET A 226 9.25 -29.55 15.62
C MET A 226 10.01 -30.26 14.48
N ASN A 227 9.57 -30.12 13.25
CA ASN A 227 10.23 -30.65 12.06
C ASN A 227 11.20 -29.65 11.41
N ASP A 228 11.32 -28.41 11.90
CA ASP A 228 12.29 -27.42 11.38
C ASP A 228 13.71 -27.85 11.71
N PRO A 229 14.60 -28.05 10.69
CA PRO A 229 15.98 -28.49 10.92
C PRO A 229 16.78 -27.63 11.88
N LYS A 230 16.58 -26.29 11.83
CA LYS A 230 17.25 -25.35 12.73
C LYS A 230 16.77 -25.49 14.17
N ILE A 231 15.51 -25.83 14.36
CA ILE A 231 14.96 -26.05 15.70
C ILE A 231 15.47 -27.38 16.25
N ILE A 232 15.47 -28.45 15.46
CA ILE A 232 16.01 -29.76 15.86
C ILE A 232 17.47 -29.61 16.31
N GLU A 233 18.30 -28.94 15.52
CA GLU A 233 19.71 -28.69 15.84
C GLU A 233 19.86 -27.89 17.16
N ASN A 234 19.06 -26.86 17.37
CA ASN A 234 19.15 -25.99 18.55
C ASN A 234 18.53 -26.61 19.82
N LEU A 235 17.67 -27.60 19.68
CA LEU A 235 17.15 -28.37 20.82
C LEU A 235 18.23 -29.26 21.45
N ASP A 236 19.14 -29.83 20.63
CA ASP A 236 20.32 -30.57 21.09
C ASP A 236 20.00 -31.55 22.25
N GLY A 237 18.93 -32.32 22.11
CA GLY A 237 18.48 -33.29 23.11
C GLY A 237 17.81 -32.71 24.37
N LYS A 238 17.62 -31.40 24.47
CA LYS A 238 16.92 -30.75 25.59
C LYS A 238 15.44 -31.10 25.59
N LYS A 239 14.87 -31.22 26.79
CA LYS A 239 13.44 -31.54 26.95
C LYS A 239 12.60 -30.26 26.90
N ILE A 240 11.61 -30.22 26.03
CA ILE A 240 10.61 -29.14 25.98
C ILE A 240 9.72 -29.24 27.21
N VAL A 241 9.70 -28.16 28.01
CA VAL A 241 8.87 -28.05 29.23
C VAL A 241 7.54 -27.38 28.92
N LYS A 242 7.56 -26.38 28.01
CA LYS A 242 6.39 -25.61 27.64
C LYS A 242 6.53 -25.04 26.24
N THR A 243 5.45 -25.05 25.45
CA THR A 243 5.32 -24.33 24.18
C THR A 243 4.35 -23.16 24.39
N ILE A 244 4.78 -21.96 24.03
CA ILE A 244 3.95 -20.75 24.09
C ILE A 244 3.73 -20.30 22.65
N VAL A 245 2.48 -20.26 22.22
CA VAL A 245 2.08 -19.80 20.89
C VAL A 245 1.40 -18.44 21.03
N ILE A 246 1.92 -17.45 20.30
CA ILE A 246 1.23 -16.18 20.10
C ILE A 246 0.76 -16.20 18.63
N PRO A 247 -0.54 -16.29 18.38
CA PRO A 247 -1.09 -16.42 17.03
C PRO A 247 -0.57 -15.35 16.07
N LYS A 248 -0.25 -15.76 14.85
CA LYS A 248 0.25 -14.90 13.76
C LYS A 248 1.53 -14.11 14.10
N LYS A 249 2.27 -14.49 15.16
CA LYS A 249 3.45 -13.73 15.61
C LYS A 249 4.65 -14.61 15.94
N LEU A 250 4.55 -15.49 16.92
CA LEU A 250 5.68 -16.31 17.33
C LEU A 250 5.30 -17.59 18.06
N VAL A 251 6.22 -18.56 18.04
CA VAL A 251 6.22 -19.73 18.91
C VAL A 251 7.50 -19.72 19.76
N ASN A 252 7.36 -19.84 21.07
CA ASN A 252 8.50 -19.94 21.98
C ASN A 252 8.52 -21.29 22.69
N LEU A 253 9.59 -22.07 22.44
CA LEU A 253 9.85 -23.34 23.09
C LEU A 253 10.66 -23.08 24.36
N VAL A 254 10.09 -23.37 25.53
CA VAL A 254 10.80 -23.34 26.80
C VAL A 254 11.41 -24.72 27.02
N VAL A 255 12.75 -24.77 27.06
CA VAL A 255 13.51 -26.02 27.20
C VAL A 255 14.37 -26.03 28.47
N ARG A 256 14.61 -27.25 28.95
CA ARG A 256 15.45 -27.51 30.13
C ARG A 256 16.43 -28.66 29.84
#